data_0d6c83dfcfa149ec54bd1f5a326302b2
#
_entry.id   0d6c83dfcfa149ec54bd1f5a326302b2
#
_cell.length_a   1.000
_cell.length_b   1.000
_cell.length_c   1.000
_cell.angle_alpha   90.00
_cell.angle_beta   90.00
_cell.angle_gamma   90.00
#
_symmetry.space_group_name_H-M   'P 1'
#
loop_
_entity.id
_entity.type
_entity.pdbx_description
1 polymer ?
#
loop_
_entity_poly.entity_id
_entity_poly.type
_entity_poly.pdbx_seq_one_letter_code
_entity_poly.pdbx_strand_id
1 'polypeptide(L)'
;MIMTHSTTPWMIYGATGYTGDLIAREAVRRGQRPVLAGRNRDKVEKLGHELGCPTRAFGLDTTESIAGNLRDVATVLHCAGPFSVTAEPMMDACLAACVPYLDITGEVDVIEAGAARDGRARSAGITLMPAVGFDVVPSDCLAATLAAALPGATQLELAFHASGGFSRGTAKTMVENLHRGGRIRRGGQLISVPTAWQSLDVPFRSGKKSCVSIPWGDVASAYYTTGIGDIVV
;
A
#
# COMPACT_ATOMS: atom_id res chain seq x y z
N MET A 1 28.26 13.03 -2.81
CA MET A 1 28.13 11.59 -2.55
C MET A 1 27.43 10.98 -3.76
N ILE A 2 28.17 10.31 -4.64
CA ILE A 2 27.63 9.69 -5.87
C ILE A 2 26.84 8.46 -5.39
N MET A 3 25.51 8.50 -5.50
CA MET A 3 24.70 7.30 -5.31
C MET A 3 25.08 6.32 -6.42
N THR A 4 25.75 5.24 -6.06
CA THR A 4 25.93 4.10 -6.95
C THR A 4 24.55 3.52 -7.21
N HIS A 5 24.01 3.73 -8.42
CA HIS A 5 22.78 3.09 -8.83
C HIS A 5 23.01 1.57 -8.79
N SER A 6 22.28 0.86 -7.96
CA SER A 6 22.24 -0.61 -8.00
C SER A 6 21.93 -1.01 -9.45
N THR A 7 22.76 -1.85 -10.04
CA THR A 7 22.56 -2.39 -11.39
C THR A 7 21.39 -3.37 -11.45
N THR A 8 20.92 -3.85 -10.30
CA THR A 8 19.80 -4.78 -10.17
C THR A 8 18.48 -4.02 -10.33
N PRO A 9 17.65 -4.40 -11.32
CA PRO A 9 16.40 -3.72 -11.58
C PRO A 9 15.38 -3.96 -10.46
N TRP A 10 14.48 -3.00 -10.23
CA TRP A 10 13.29 -3.22 -9.41
C TRP A 10 12.12 -3.69 -10.27
N MET A 11 11.08 -4.27 -9.65
CA MET A 11 9.93 -4.86 -10.33
C MET A 11 8.63 -4.13 -9.99
N ILE A 12 7.76 -3.94 -10.98
CA ILE A 12 6.36 -3.55 -10.81
C ILE A 12 5.50 -4.78 -11.09
N TYR A 13 4.95 -5.42 -10.05
CA TYR A 13 3.97 -6.49 -10.22
C TYR A 13 2.55 -5.92 -10.32
N GLY A 14 1.79 -6.34 -11.34
CA GLY A 14 0.51 -5.70 -11.68
C GLY A 14 0.69 -4.49 -12.60
N ALA A 15 1.79 -4.46 -13.35
CA ALA A 15 2.16 -3.36 -14.25
C ALA A 15 1.09 -3.01 -15.31
N THR A 16 0.23 -3.96 -15.68
CA THR A 16 -0.86 -3.76 -16.67
C THR A 16 -2.17 -3.27 -16.04
N GLY A 17 -2.21 -3.06 -14.73
CA GLY A 17 -3.31 -2.41 -14.03
C GLY A 17 -3.25 -0.88 -14.16
N TYR A 18 -4.33 -0.18 -13.82
CA TYR A 18 -4.40 1.28 -13.97
C TYR A 18 -3.21 2.00 -13.30
N THR A 19 -3.01 1.78 -12.00
CA THR A 19 -1.92 2.44 -11.25
C THR A 19 -0.55 1.91 -11.65
N GLY A 20 -0.43 0.59 -11.90
CA GLY A 20 0.84 -0.01 -12.33
C GLY A 20 1.33 0.54 -13.68
N ASP A 21 0.44 0.76 -14.64
CA ASP A 21 0.77 1.37 -15.94
C ASP A 21 1.23 2.83 -15.78
N LEU A 22 0.53 3.63 -14.96
CA LEU A 22 0.93 4.99 -14.67
C LEU A 22 2.34 5.07 -14.04
N ILE A 23 2.62 4.19 -13.07
CA ILE A 23 3.92 4.12 -12.41
C ILE A 23 5.00 3.67 -13.39
N ALA A 24 4.72 2.68 -14.24
CA ALA A 24 5.67 2.20 -15.25
C ALA A 24 6.06 3.32 -16.24
N ARG A 25 5.08 4.08 -16.74
CA ARG A 25 5.32 5.22 -17.62
C ARG A 25 6.11 6.32 -16.94
N GLU A 26 5.79 6.64 -15.69
CA GLU A 26 6.52 7.64 -14.92
C GLU A 26 7.97 7.20 -14.63
N ALA A 27 8.19 5.93 -14.31
CA ALA A 27 9.53 5.37 -14.14
C ALA A 27 10.37 5.53 -15.42
N VAL A 28 9.79 5.20 -16.59
CA VAL A 28 10.45 5.37 -17.89
C VAL A 28 10.73 6.84 -18.19
N ARG A 29 9.79 7.74 -17.90
CA ARG A 29 9.99 9.19 -18.05
C ARG A 29 11.16 9.70 -17.20
N ARG A 30 11.41 9.07 -16.04
CA ARG A 30 12.56 9.34 -15.16
C ARG A 30 13.84 8.59 -15.55
N GLY A 31 13.87 7.94 -16.70
CA GLY A 31 15.03 7.21 -17.20
C GLY A 31 15.25 5.84 -16.55
N GLN A 32 14.27 5.32 -15.79
CA GLN A 32 14.35 4.00 -15.17
C GLN A 32 13.78 2.92 -16.11
N ARG A 33 14.19 1.68 -15.88
CA ARG A 33 13.72 0.51 -16.65
C ARG A 33 13.38 -0.64 -15.70
N PRO A 34 12.22 -0.55 -14.98
CA PRO A 34 11.78 -1.62 -14.09
C PRO A 34 11.41 -2.88 -14.86
N VAL A 35 11.47 -4.04 -14.20
CA VAL A 35 10.85 -5.26 -14.70
C VAL A 35 9.33 -5.11 -14.58
N LEU A 36 8.61 -5.16 -15.71
CA LEU A 36 7.15 -5.12 -15.71
C LEU A 36 6.60 -6.52 -15.56
N ALA A 37 5.82 -6.77 -14.51
CA ALA A 37 5.34 -8.10 -14.19
C ALA A 37 3.84 -8.18 -13.96
N GLY A 38 3.29 -9.38 -14.14
CA GLY A 38 1.89 -9.69 -13.93
C GLY A 38 1.52 -11.06 -14.48
N ARG A 39 0.29 -11.52 -14.25
CA ARG A 39 -0.15 -12.86 -14.61
C ARG A 39 -0.50 -13.05 -16.11
N ASN A 40 -0.87 -11.98 -16.80
CA ASN A 40 -1.24 -12.05 -18.22
C ASN A 40 -0.02 -11.73 -19.11
N ARG A 41 0.58 -12.75 -19.71
CA ARG A 41 1.79 -12.68 -20.53
C ARG A 41 1.65 -11.66 -21.66
N ASP A 42 0.61 -11.79 -22.48
CA ASP A 42 0.45 -10.97 -23.68
C ASP A 42 0.35 -9.47 -23.36
N LYS A 43 -0.38 -9.14 -22.27
CA LYS A 43 -0.51 -7.74 -21.82
C LYS A 43 0.81 -7.20 -21.27
N VAL A 44 1.54 -8.01 -20.51
CA VAL A 44 2.82 -7.62 -19.93
C VAL A 44 3.87 -7.43 -21.02
N GLU A 45 3.97 -8.35 -21.98
CA GLU A 45 4.90 -8.27 -23.12
C GLU A 45 4.59 -7.07 -24.01
N LYS A 46 3.30 -6.83 -24.30
CA LYS A 46 2.87 -5.65 -25.07
C LYS A 46 3.32 -4.34 -24.39
N LEU A 47 3.09 -4.20 -23.09
CA LEU A 47 3.49 -3.01 -22.33
C LEU A 47 5.01 -2.88 -22.27
N GLY A 48 5.73 -3.99 -22.08
CA GLY A 48 7.19 -4.01 -22.08
C GLY A 48 7.79 -3.58 -23.41
N HIS A 49 7.24 -4.04 -24.53
CA HIS A 49 7.65 -3.61 -25.87
C HIS A 49 7.39 -2.11 -26.07
N GLU A 50 6.21 -1.62 -25.67
CA GLU A 50 5.84 -0.20 -25.77
C GLU A 50 6.80 0.70 -24.99
N LEU A 51 7.20 0.29 -23.77
CA LEU A 51 7.99 1.09 -22.86
C LEU A 51 9.51 0.81 -22.92
N GLY A 52 9.94 -0.18 -23.69
CA GLY A 52 11.34 -0.62 -23.73
C GLY A 52 11.82 -1.17 -22.37
N CYS A 53 10.95 -1.89 -21.65
CA CYS A 53 11.24 -2.45 -20.33
C CYS A 53 11.28 -3.98 -20.37
N PRO A 54 12.11 -4.64 -19.55
CA PRO A 54 12.07 -6.09 -19.39
C PRO A 54 10.73 -6.54 -18.80
N THR A 55 10.32 -7.76 -19.12
CA THR A 55 9.02 -8.29 -18.71
C THR A 55 9.12 -9.64 -18.02
N ARG A 56 8.15 -9.93 -17.14
CA ARG A 56 8.06 -11.23 -16.47
C ARG A 56 6.60 -11.58 -16.21
N ALA A 57 6.14 -12.73 -16.75
CA ALA A 57 4.77 -13.20 -16.58
C ALA A 57 4.72 -14.38 -15.61
N PHE A 58 4.05 -14.20 -14.45
CA PHE A 58 3.83 -15.26 -13.45
C PHE A 58 2.59 -14.96 -12.61
N GLY A 59 1.97 -16.03 -12.07
CA GLY A 59 0.88 -15.97 -11.10
C GLY A 59 1.39 -15.93 -9.65
N LEU A 60 0.47 -15.87 -8.71
CA LEU A 60 0.75 -15.91 -7.25
C LEU A 60 0.32 -17.26 -6.66
N ASP A 61 0.76 -18.36 -7.29
CA ASP A 61 0.28 -19.70 -6.99
C ASP A 61 0.96 -20.32 -5.76
N THR A 62 2.31 -20.31 -5.71
CA THR A 62 3.08 -20.78 -4.56
C THR A 62 4.22 -19.84 -4.22
N THR A 63 4.59 -19.79 -2.93
CA THR A 63 5.69 -18.96 -2.43
C THR A 63 7.00 -19.25 -3.18
N GLU A 64 7.31 -20.51 -3.45
CA GLU A 64 8.54 -20.93 -4.14
C GLU A 64 8.57 -20.45 -5.60
N SER A 65 7.42 -20.58 -6.30
CA SER A 65 7.28 -20.11 -7.68
C SER A 65 7.44 -18.60 -7.79
N ILE A 66 6.79 -17.86 -6.88
CA ILE A 66 6.91 -16.40 -6.81
C ILE A 66 8.36 -16.00 -6.49
N ALA A 67 8.94 -16.55 -5.41
CA ALA A 67 10.30 -16.25 -4.98
C ALA A 67 11.35 -16.53 -6.08
N GLY A 68 11.15 -17.61 -6.85
CA GLY A 68 11.99 -17.90 -8.02
C GLY A 68 12.01 -16.77 -9.05
N ASN A 69 10.90 -16.04 -9.18
CA ASN A 69 10.77 -14.89 -10.07
C ASN A 69 11.31 -13.57 -9.48
N LEU A 70 11.78 -13.56 -8.23
CA LEU A 70 12.24 -12.34 -7.56
C LEU A 70 13.76 -12.28 -7.36
N ARG A 71 14.51 -13.35 -7.58
CA ARG A 71 15.93 -13.50 -7.19
C ARG A 71 16.87 -12.45 -7.78
N ASP A 72 16.53 -11.88 -8.90
CA ASP A 72 17.34 -10.92 -9.66
C ASP A 72 16.76 -9.50 -9.67
N VAL A 73 15.90 -9.18 -8.69
CA VAL A 73 15.33 -7.84 -8.53
C VAL A 73 15.72 -7.22 -7.18
N ALA A 74 15.92 -5.92 -7.18
CA ALA A 74 16.33 -5.18 -5.98
C ALA A 74 15.16 -4.92 -5.01
N THR A 75 13.94 -4.84 -5.52
CA THR A 75 12.70 -4.62 -4.74
C THR A 75 11.47 -4.86 -5.61
N VAL A 76 10.37 -5.19 -4.98
CA VAL A 76 9.05 -5.33 -5.63
C VAL A 76 8.14 -4.19 -5.21
N LEU A 77 7.56 -3.50 -6.19
CA LEU A 77 6.37 -2.66 -6.00
C LEU A 77 5.14 -3.42 -6.49
N HIS A 78 4.30 -3.83 -5.55
CA HIS A 78 3.11 -4.62 -5.82
C HIS A 78 1.89 -3.72 -6.06
N CYS A 79 1.32 -3.78 -7.28
CA CYS A 79 0.18 -2.98 -7.72
C CYS A 79 -1.04 -3.82 -8.12
N ALA A 80 -1.06 -5.12 -7.83
CA ALA A 80 -2.10 -6.03 -8.26
C ALA A 80 -3.15 -6.29 -7.16
N GLY A 81 -4.14 -5.44 -7.04
CA GLY A 81 -5.29 -5.69 -6.15
C GLY A 81 -6.26 -6.79 -6.64
N PRO A 82 -7.20 -7.28 -5.78
CA PRO A 82 -7.38 -6.86 -4.39
C PRO A 82 -6.24 -7.36 -3.50
N PHE A 83 -5.72 -6.47 -2.65
CA PHE A 83 -4.54 -6.76 -1.85
C PHE A 83 -4.82 -7.78 -0.74
N SER A 84 -6.05 -7.86 -0.25
CA SER A 84 -6.51 -8.92 0.68
C SER A 84 -6.26 -10.35 0.18
N VAL A 85 -6.07 -10.53 -1.14
CA VAL A 85 -5.80 -11.85 -1.74
C VAL A 85 -4.35 -11.97 -2.21
N THR A 86 -3.75 -10.86 -2.65
CA THR A 86 -2.48 -10.89 -3.40
C THR A 86 -1.27 -10.46 -2.56
N ALA A 87 -1.47 -9.70 -1.48
CA ALA A 87 -0.37 -9.15 -0.71
C ALA A 87 0.40 -10.20 0.10
N GLU A 88 -0.31 -11.05 0.84
CA GLU A 88 0.36 -12.06 1.69
C GLU A 88 1.22 -13.06 0.92
N PRO A 89 0.75 -13.67 -0.20
CA PRO A 89 1.60 -14.53 -1.02
C PRO A 89 2.86 -13.82 -1.53
N MET A 90 2.73 -12.55 -1.95
CA MET A 90 3.88 -11.76 -2.42
C MET A 90 4.83 -11.40 -1.27
N MET A 91 4.33 -10.98 -0.09
CA MET A 91 5.17 -10.70 1.08
C MET A 91 5.96 -11.94 1.52
N ASP A 92 5.31 -13.12 1.58
CA ASP A 92 5.96 -14.37 1.97
C ASP A 92 7.04 -14.80 0.96
N ALA A 93 6.79 -14.58 -0.34
CA ALA A 93 7.78 -14.82 -1.37
C ALA A 93 8.96 -13.83 -1.32
N CYS A 94 8.69 -12.57 -1.03
CA CYS A 94 9.72 -11.54 -0.82
C CYS A 94 10.61 -11.89 0.39
N LEU A 95 10.02 -12.37 1.48
CA LEU A 95 10.76 -12.88 2.64
C LEU A 95 11.64 -14.09 2.27
N ALA A 96 11.12 -15.05 1.50
CA ALA A 96 11.85 -16.22 1.07
C ALA A 96 13.00 -15.89 0.08
N ALA A 97 12.80 -14.86 -0.74
CA ALA A 97 13.80 -14.40 -1.71
C ALA A 97 14.77 -13.34 -1.15
N CYS A 98 14.58 -12.87 0.07
CA CYS A 98 15.28 -11.74 0.68
C CYS A 98 15.21 -10.47 -0.18
N VAL A 99 14.04 -10.17 -0.74
CA VAL A 99 13.76 -9.00 -1.59
C VAL A 99 12.79 -8.06 -0.89
N PRO A 100 13.08 -6.76 -0.75
CA PRO A 100 12.18 -5.77 -0.18
C PRO A 100 10.83 -5.70 -0.91
N TYR A 101 9.76 -5.50 -0.13
CA TYR A 101 8.38 -5.41 -0.60
C TYR A 101 7.79 -4.04 -0.33
N LEU A 102 7.14 -3.47 -1.34
CA LEU A 102 6.31 -2.27 -1.27
C LEU A 102 4.98 -2.55 -1.95
N ASP A 103 3.88 -1.98 -1.46
CA ASP A 103 2.60 -1.99 -2.18
C ASP A 103 1.84 -0.66 -2.03
N ILE A 104 0.76 -0.53 -2.78
CA ILE A 104 -0.10 0.64 -2.80
C ILE A 104 -1.47 0.38 -2.16
N THR A 105 -1.55 -0.54 -1.20
CA THR A 105 -2.80 -0.87 -0.52
C THR A 105 -3.32 0.30 0.33
N GLY A 106 -4.64 0.36 0.53
CA GLY A 106 -5.29 1.12 1.59
C GLY A 106 -6.02 0.19 2.58
N GLU A 107 -5.77 -1.13 2.50
CA GLU A 107 -6.50 -2.15 3.26
C GLU A 107 -5.87 -2.37 4.64
N VAL A 108 -6.61 -2.08 5.71
CA VAL A 108 -6.16 -2.20 7.12
C VAL A 108 -5.54 -3.57 7.41
N ASP A 109 -6.20 -4.65 6.99
CA ASP A 109 -5.75 -6.02 7.27
C ASP A 109 -4.42 -6.35 6.57
N VAL A 110 -4.14 -5.76 5.41
CA VAL A 110 -2.85 -5.92 4.69
C VAL A 110 -1.72 -5.21 5.41
N ILE A 111 -1.97 -4.02 5.93
CA ILE A 111 -0.98 -3.27 6.73
C ILE A 111 -0.64 -4.03 8.01
N GLU A 112 -1.64 -4.54 8.71
CA GLU A 112 -1.45 -5.38 9.90
C GLU A 112 -0.70 -6.69 9.58
N ALA A 113 -1.01 -7.33 8.46
CA ALA A 113 -0.30 -8.53 8.00
C ALA A 113 1.19 -8.25 7.72
N GLY A 114 1.50 -7.08 7.18
CA GLY A 114 2.87 -6.59 7.00
C GLY A 114 3.57 -6.41 8.35
N ALA A 115 2.93 -5.71 9.30
CA ALA A 115 3.46 -5.49 10.64
C ALA A 115 3.68 -6.79 11.42
N ALA A 116 2.76 -7.76 11.30
CA ALA A 116 2.90 -9.07 11.93
C ALA A 116 4.13 -9.86 11.41
N ARG A 117 4.66 -9.50 10.25
CA ARG A 117 5.86 -10.11 9.64
C ARG A 117 7.17 -9.39 10.00
N ASP A 118 7.15 -8.34 10.85
CA ASP A 118 8.33 -7.51 11.19
C ASP A 118 9.53 -8.36 11.66
N GLY A 119 9.32 -9.31 12.55
CA GLY A 119 10.39 -10.20 13.02
C GLY A 119 11.03 -11.03 11.91
N ARG A 120 10.23 -11.53 10.97
CA ARG A 120 10.72 -12.28 9.80
C ARG A 120 11.48 -11.36 8.84
N ALA A 121 10.97 -10.15 8.61
CA ALA A 121 11.60 -9.15 7.75
C ALA A 121 12.96 -8.73 8.30
N ARG A 122 13.07 -8.46 9.61
CA ARG A 122 14.34 -8.18 10.29
C ARG A 122 15.34 -9.32 10.15
N SER A 123 14.88 -10.56 10.34
CA SER A 123 15.74 -11.76 10.18
C SER A 123 16.23 -11.96 8.75
N ALA A 124 15.41 -11.62 7.76
CA ALA A 124 15.75 -11.68 6.34
C ALA A 124 16.56 -10.45 5.86
N GLY A 125 16.73 -9.42 6.69
CA GLY A 125 17.42 -8.18 6.33
C GLY A 125 16.72 -7.34 5.27
N ILE A 126 15.37 -7.41 5.19
CA ILE A 126 14.57 -6.69 4.19
C ILE A 126 13.56 -5.76 4.83
N THR A 127 13.03 -4.85 4.02
CA THR A 127 11.90 -3.99 4.37
C THR A 127 10.60 -4.56 3.79
N LEU A 128 9.57 -4.70 4.62
CA LEU A 128 8.19 -4.85 4.18
C LEU A 128 7.47 -3.52 4.47
N MET A 129 7.05 -2.81 3.44
CA MET A 129 6.40 -1.51 3.57
C MET A 129 5.12 -1.47 2.72
N PRO A 130 3.99 -1.99 3.23
CA PRO A 130 2.71 -1.82 2.58
C PRO A 130 2.27 -0.35 2.61
N ALA A 131 1.26 0.00 1.80
CA ALA A 131 0.59 1.29 1.80
C ALA A 131 1.47 2.49 1.41
N VAL A 132 2.42 2.32 0.47
CA VAL A 132 3.23 3.44 -0.06
C VAL A 132 2.51 4.25 -1.14
N GLY A 133 1.21 4.04 -1.31
CA GLY A 133 0.37 4.77 -2.25
C GLY A 133 -0.16 6.11 -1.71
N PHE A 134 -0.83 6.86 -2.61
CA PHE A 134 -1.43 8.15 -2.26
C PHE A 134 -2.53 8.03 -1.20
N ASP A 135 -3.18 6.88 -1.10
CA ASP A 135 -4.30 6.67 -0.16
C ASP A 135 -3.88 6.81 1.31
N VAL A 136 -2.60 6.57 1.65
CA VAL A 136 -2.11 6.55 3.03
C VAL A 136 -0.95 7.51 3.24
N VAL A 137 0.03 7.58 2.34
CA VAL A 137 1.28 8.35 2.56
C VAL A 137 1.05 9.80 2.98
N PRO A 138 0.17 10.60 2.34
CA PRO A 138 -0.01 12.00 2.74
C PRO A 138 -0.61 12.16 4.15
N SER A 139 -1.60 11.35 4.50
CA SER A 139 -2.27 11.39 5.81
C SER A 139 -1.39 10.86 6.93
N ASP A 140 -0.66 9.77 6.68
CA ASP A 140 0.28 9.19 7.64
C ASP A 140 1.47 10.13 7.93
N CYS A 141 2.04 10.76 6.90
CA CYS A 141 3.07 11.79 7.07
C CYS A 141 2.55 13.02 7.85
N LEU A 142 1.29 13.41 7.63
CA LEU A 142 0.65 14.47 8.41
C LEU A 142 0.46 14.03 9.87
N ALA A 143 0.01 12.81 10.11
CA ALA A 143 -0.12 12.23 11.44
C ALA A 143 1.23 12.23 12.18
N ALA A 144 2.32 11.80 11.53
CA ALA A 144 3.67 11.84 12.06
C ALA A 144 4.09 13.27 12.46
N THR A 145 3.80 14.24 11.59
CA THR A 145 4.12 15.65 11.82
C THR A 145 3.35 16.20 13.03
N LEU A 146 2.06 15.88 13.14
CA LEU A 146 1.22 16.32 14.27
C LEU A 146 1.65 15.66 15.57
N ALA A 147 1.95 14.36 15.57
CA ALA A 147 2.43 13.66 16.77
C ALA A 147 3.76 14.23 17.27
N ALA A 148 4.66 14.60 16.37
CA ALA A 148 5.91 15.27 16.74
C ALA A 148 5.69 16.68 17.33
N ALA A 149 4.69 17.41 16.84
CA ALA A 149 4.34 18.76 17.31
C ALA A 149 3.52 18.74 18.62
N LEU A 150 2.85 17.63 18.93
CA LEU A 150 2.00 17.45 20.11
C LEU A 150 2.42 16.20 20.91
N PRO A 151 3.58 16.23 21.58
CA PRO A 151 4.04 15.11 22.39
C PRO A 151 3.02 14.78 23.48
N GLY A 152 2.67 13.50 23.60
CA GLY A 152 1.67 13.03 24.57
C GLY A 152 0.23 13.03 24.07
N ALA A 153 -0.01 13.32 22.79
CA ALA A 153 -1.32 13.10 22.19
C ALA A 153 -1.72 11.62 22.27
N THR A 154 -2.92 11.35 22.77
CA THR A 154 -3.46 9.99 22.95
C THR A 154 -4.54 9.62 21.96
N GLN A 155 -5.05 10.59 21.22
CA GLN A 155 -6.12 10.43 20.23
C GLN A 155 -5.71 11.09 18.92
N LEU A 156 -6.04 10.44 17.79
CA LEU A 156 -5.82 10.93 16.43
C LEU A 156 -7.11 10.80 15.63
N GLU A 157 -7.58 11.91 15.12
CA GLU A 157 -8.67 11.94 14.14
C GLU A 157 -8.12 12.48 12.82
N LEU A 158 -8.25 11.69 11.75
CA LEU A 158 -7.87 12.07 10.41
C LEU A 158 -9.11 12.24 9.56
N ALA A 159 -9.14 13.27 8.74
CA ALA A 159 -10.23 13.49 7.81
C ALA A 159 -9.72 13.96 6.46
N PHE A 160 -10.32 13.49 5.39
CA PHE A 160 -10.04 13.95 4.04
C PHE A 160 -11.31 14.26 3.26
N HIS A 161 -11.19 15.15 2.31
CA HIS A 161 -12.26 15.51 1.38
C HIS A 161 -11.74 15.38 -0.04
N ALA A 162 -12.36 14.48 -0.81
CA ALA A 162 -12.08 14.30 -2.23
C ALA A 162 -13.16 14.99 -3.07
N SER A 163 -12.73 15.75 -4.09
CA SER A 163 -13.62 16.41 -5.04
C SER A 163 -13.74 15.66 -6.38
N GLY A 164 -13.13 14.47 -6.52
CA GLY A 164 -13.11 13.67 -7.73
C GLY A 164 -13.89 12.36 -7.60
N GLY A 165 -14.09 11.66 -8.73
CA GLY A 165 -14.66 10.31 -8.73
C GLY A 165 -13.66 9.25 -8.25
N PHE A 166 -14.18 8.09 -7.82
CA PHE A 166 -13.35 6.97 -7.41
C PHE A 166 -12.79 6.21 -8.62
N SER A 167 -11.55 5.70 -8.48
CA SER A 167 -11.01 4.76 -9.45
C SER A 167 -11.82 3.45 -9.44
N ARG A 168 -11.76 2.67 -10.52
CA ARG A 168 -12.39 1.34 -10.56
C ARG A 168 -11.92 0.43 -9.43
N GLY A 169 -10.63 0.51 -9.06
CA GLY A 169 -10.06 -0.24 -7.94
C GLY A 169 -10.68 0.18 -6.62
N THR A 170 -10.70 1.48 -6.34
CA THR A 170 -11.29 2.05 -5.11
C THR A 170 -12.78 1.69 -5.00
N ALA A 171 -13.56 1.83 -6.09
CA ALA A 171 -14.97 1.48 -6.09
C ALA A 171 -15.19 -0.02 -5.79
N LYS A 172 -14.37 -0.90 -6.36
CA LYS A 172 -14.44 -2.35 -6.10
C LYS A 172 -14.14 -2.65 -4.63
N THR A 173 -13.05 -2.13 -4.08
CA THR A 173 -12.68 -2.32 -2.67
C THR A 173 -13.76 -1.80 -1.71
N MET A 174 -14.38 -0.64 -2.03
CA MET A 174 -15.50 -0.12 -1.23
C MET A 174 -16.69 -1.07 -1.21
N VAL A 175 -17.10 -1.61 -2.36
CA VAL A 175 -18.20 -2.57 -2.45
C VAL A 175 -17.87 -3.88 -1.72
N GLU A 176 -16.67 -4.40 -1.88
CA GLU A 176 -16.20 -5.62 -1.21
C GLU A 176 -16.18 -5.48 0.32
N ASN A 177 -15.88 -4.28 0.83
CA ASN A 177 -15.81 -4.02 2.26
C ASN A 177 -17.12 -3.51 2.89
N LEU A 178 -18.15 -3.22 2.12
CA LEU A 178 -19.41 -2.64 2.62
C LEU A 178 -20.07 -3.50 3.72
N HIS A 179 -19.92 -4.81 3.63
CA HIS A 179 -20.49 -5.77 4.60
C HIS A 179 -19.64 -5.97 5.87
N ARG A 180 -18.38 -5.49 5.88
CA ARG A 180 -17.45 -5.67 7.00
C ARG A 180 -17.60 -4.63 8.10
N GLY A 181 -18.44 -3.62 7.90
CA GLY A 181 -18.60 -2.50 8.82
C GLY A 181 -17.43 -1.51 8.82
N GLY A 182 -17.36 -0.71 9.86
CA GLY A 182 -16.25 0.21 10.12
C GLY A 182 -15.13 -0.43 10.95
N ARG A 183 -13.96 0.18 10.94
CA ARG A 183 -12.81 -0.18 11.77
C ARG A 183 -12.25 1.08 12.39
N ILE A 184 -11.93 1.01 13.68
CA ILE A 184 -11.21 2.05 14.43
C ILE A 184 -10.10 1.39 15.24
N ARG A 185 -9.15 2.18 15.73
CA ARG A 185 -8.21 1.72 16.76
C ARG A 185 -8.57 2.34 18.10
N ARG A 186 -8.57 1.53 19.15
CA ARG A 186 -8.80 1.98 20.53
C ARG A 186 -7.93 1.20 21.50
N GLY A 187 -7.20 1.92 22.35
CA GLY A 187 -6.24 1.31 23.25
C GLY A 187 -5.18 0.46 22.54
N GLY A 188 -4.77 0.85 21.33
CA GLY A 188 -3.82 0.11 20.50
C GLY A 188 -4.39 -1.09 19.76
N GLN A 189 -5.68 -1.41 19.90
CA GLN A 189 -6.33 -2.56 19.28
C GLN A 189 -7.30 -2.15 18.19
N LEU A 190 -7.36 -2.89 17.10
CA LEU A 190 -8.37 -2.74 16.06
C LEU A 190 -9.73 -3.25 16.56
N ILE A 191 -10.75 -2.39 16.47
CA ILE A 191 -12.12 -2.69 16.89
C ILE A 191 -13.04 -2.55 15.69
N SER A 192 -13.89 -3.55 15.47
CA SER A 192 -14.99 -3.48 14.50
C SER A 192 -16.12 -2.64 15.07
N VAL A 193 -16.64 -1.73 14.27
CA VAL A 193 -17.76 -0.85 14.60
C VAL A 193 -18.77 -0.84 13.45
N PRO A 194 -20.01 -0.36 13.64
CA PRO A 194 -20.93 -0.18 12.52
C PRO A 194 -20.37 0.72 11.42
N THR A 195 -20.87 0.58 10.20
CA THR A 195 -20.56 1.50 9.10
C THR A 195 -20.98 2.91 9.47
N ALA A 196 -20.14 3.91 9.16
CA ALA A 196 -20.35 5.32 9.53
C ALA A 196 -20.61 5.51 11.05
N TRP A 197 -19.88 4.77 11.87
CA TRP A 197 -20.03 4.71 13.33
C TRP A 197 -19.99 6.08 14.01
N GLN A 198 -19.21 7.00 13.50
CA GLN A 198 -19.10 8.37 14.02
C GLN A 198 -19.28 9.36 12.88
N SER A 199 -19.94 10.47 13.14
CA SER A 199 -19.98 11.63 12.25
C SER A 199 -19.40 12.85 12.96
N LEU A 200 -18.63 13.67 12.22
CA LEU A 200 -18.00 14.87 12.73
C LEU A 200 -18.02 15.97 11.67
N ASP A 201 -18.31 17.19 12.10
CA ASP A 201 -18.19 18.36 11.25
C ASP A 201 -16.75 18.90 11.26
N VAL A 202 -16.03 18.72 10.16
CA VAL A 202 -14.60 19.07 10.03
C VAL A 202 -14.46 20.40 9.29
N PRO A 203 -13.68 21.37 9.82
CA PRO A 203 -13.38 22.62 9.14
C PRO A 203 -12.27 22.45 8.10
N PHE A 204 -12.64 22.16 6.86
CA PHE A 204 -11.68 22.18 5.75
C PHE A 204 -11.46 23.61 5.23
N ARG A 205 -10.36 23.81 4.51
CA ARG A 205 -10.08 25.10 3.86
C ARG A 205 -11.22 25.54 2.91
N SER A 206 -11.92 24.59 2.31
CA SER A 206 -13.10 24.82 1.44
C SER A 206 -14.41 25.06 2.18
N GLY A 207 -14.37 25.18 3.51
CA GLY A 207 -15.54 25.30 4.39
C GLY A 207 -15.81 24.03 5.20
N LYS A 208 -16.72 24.14 6.16
CA LYS A 208 -17.11 23.05 7.05
C LYS A 208 -17.81 21.93 6.27
N LYS A 209 -17.43 20.68 6.53
CA LYS A 209 -17.99 19.48 5.90
C LYS A 209 -18.38 18.46 6.96
N SER A 210 -19.54 17.86 6.82
CA SER A 210 -19.92 16.70 7.63
C SER A 210 -19.23 15.46 7.07
N CYS A 211 -18.40 14.83 7.90
CA CYS A 211 -17.64 13.61 7.59
C CYS A 211 -18.19 12.43 8.37
N VAL A 212 -18.03 11.23 7.86
CA VAL A 212 -18.35 9.96 8.53
C VAL A 212 -17.12 9.09 8.60
N SER A 213 -17.01 8.33 9.68
CA SER A 213 -15.88 7.41 9.86
C SER A 213 -15.93 6.26 8.86
N ILE A 214 -14.75 5.89 8.35
CA ILE A 214 -14.53 4.80 7.40
C ILE A 214 -13.32 3.95 7.82
N PRO A 215 -13.27 2.66 7.43
CA PRO A 215 -12.13 1.78 7.69
C PRO A 215 -10.98 2.08 6.71
N TRP A 216 -10.29 3.18 6.91
CA TRP A 216 -9.18 3.63 6.08
C TRP A 216 -7.83 3.10 6.57
N GLY A 217 -6.83 2.98 5.68
CA GLY A 217 -5.53 2.40 6.00
C GLY A 217 -4.81 3.03 7.19
N ASP A 218 -5.02 4.33 7.42
CA ASP A 218 -4.39 5.06 8.54
C ASP A 218 -4.82 4.57 9.93
N VAL A 219 -5.97 3.90 10.05
CA VAL A 219 -6.35 3.22 11.31
C VAL A 219 -5.30 2.19 11.72
N ALA A 220 -4.59 1.60 10.75
CA ALA A 220 -3.46 0.72 10.98
C ALA A 220 -2.12 1.47 10.94
N SER A 221 -1.80 2.15 9.83
CA SER A 221 -0.47 2.72 9.61
C SER A 221 -0.09 3.78 10.63
N ALA A 222 -1.00 4.71 10.95
CA ALA A 222 -0.72 5.80 11.87
C ALA A 222 -0.41 5.33 13.31
N TYR A 223 -0.86 4.16 13.71
CA TYR A 223 -0.48 3.55 14.97
C TYR A 223 1.01 3.21 15.02
N TYR A 224 1.53 2.61 13.95
CA TYR A 224 2.96 2.26 13.87
C TYR A 224 3.83 3.50 13.71
N THR A 225 3.33 4.52 13.05
CA THR A 225 4.05 5.77 12.79
C THR A 225 4.08 6.68 14.02
N THR A 226 2.99 6.76 14.80
CA THR A 226 2.84 7.75 15.88
C THR A 226 2.87 7.16 17.29
N GLY A 227 2.55 5.88 17.44
CA GLY A 227 2.32 5.23 18.73
C GLY A 227 0.99 5.61 19.42
N ILE A 228 0.14 6.43 18.77
CA ILE A 228 -1.15 6.84 19.31
C ILE A 228 -2.11 5.65 19.26
N GLY A 229 -2.69 5.29 20.41
CA GLY A 229 -3.54 4.10 20.56
C GLY A 229 -4.99 4.28 20.13
N ASP A 230 -5.51 5.50 20.03
CA ASP A 230 -6.90 5.79 19.66
C ASP A 230 -6.94 6.55 18.33
N ILE A 231 -7.41 5.88 17.26
CA ILE A 231 -7.38 6.43 15.90
C ILE A 231 -8.74 6.21 15.22
N VAL A 232 -9.27 7.29 14.63
CA VAL A 232 -10.47 7.30 13.78
C VAL A 232 -10.16 8.04 12.48
N VAL A 233 -10.64 7.52 11.35
CA VAL A 233 -10.52 8.19 10.05
C VAL A 233 -11.90 8.40 9.43
#